data_fb6e102ece8103ce8170e04fcab748f7
#
_entry.id   fb6e102ece8103ce8170e04fcab748f7
#
_cell.length_a   1.000
_cell.length_b   1.000
_cell.length_c   1.000
_cell.angle_alpha   90.00
_cell.angle_beta   90.00
_cell.angle_gamma   90.00
#
_symmetry.space_group_name_H-M   'P 1'
#
loop_
_entity.id
_entity.type
_entity.pdbx_description
1 polymer ?
#
loop_
_entity_poly.entity_id
_entity_poly.type
_entity_poly.pdbx_seq_one_letter_code
_entity_poly.pdbx_strand_id
1 'polypeptide(L)'
;MKVVIDTNVFVSSFFGGNPRRIIDLWKSGDIVLCLSAEIIEEYTAVLERLGLGGEGELKELLDLFAGGRHILFSADPPRLKVVKSDPADDKFVGCAVALKADAIVTGDKTLAAVRNYMGIKILGPGEFLRLFGSSRL
;
A
#
# COMPACT_ATOMS: atom_id res chain seq x y z
N MET A 1 -4.24 9.26 -8.72
CA MET A 1 -4.89 8.07 -8.12
C MET A 1 -4.30 7.83 -6.75
N LYS A 2 -5.14 7.62 -5.76
CA LYS A 2 -4.75 7.37 -4.37
C LYS A 2 -4.78 5.88 -4.10
N VAL A 3 -3.71 5.33 -3.55
CA VAL A 3 -3.51 3.88 -3.44
C VAL A 3 -2.99 3.52 -2.04
N VAL A 4 -3.58 2.46 -1.47
CA VAL A 4 -3.04 1.77 -0.29
C VAL A 4 -2.31 0.53 -0.78
N ILE A 5 -1.11 0.27 -0.25
CA ILE A 5 -0.31 -0.89 -0.62
C ILE A 5 -0.15 -1.77 0.62
N ASP A 6 -0.52 -3.05 0.53
CA ASP A 6 -0.35 -3.94 1.67
C ASP A 6 1.14 -4.22 1.93
N THR A 7 1.43 -4.70 3.12
CA THR A 7 2.82 -4.89 3.57
C THR A 7 3.60 -5.84 2.67
N ASN A 8 2.99 -6.94 2.24
CA ASN A 8 3.69 -7.93 1.43
C ASN A 8 4.07 -7.38 0.06
N VAL A 9 3.19 -6.61 -0.56
CA VAL A 9 3.50 -5.96 -1.84
C VAL A 9 4.58 -4.90 -1.65
N PHE A 10 4.50 -4.10 -0.58
CA PHE A 10 5.51 -3.09 -0.28
C PHE A 10 6.89 -3.73 -0.09
N VAL A 11 6.97 -4.78 0.71
CA VAL A 11 8.21 -5.51 0.97
C VAL A 11 8.74 -6.16 -0.31
N SER A 12 7.85 -6.76 -1.11
CA SER A 12 8.24 -7.39 -2.38
C SER A 12 8.85 -6.39 -3.36
N SER A 13 8.53 -5.11 -3.24
CA SER A 13 9.09 -4.07 -4.11
C SER A 13 10.61 -3.96 -3.99
N PHE A 14 11.18 -4.39 -2.86
CA PHE A 14 12.63 -4.41 -2.66
C PHE A 14 13.32 -5.44 -3.55
N PHE A 15 12.58 -6.42 -4.06
CA PHE A 15 13.11 -7.50 -4.88
C PHE A 15 12.79 -7.33 -6.36
N GLY A 16 12.13 -6.24 -6.75
CA GLY A 16 11.82 -5.94 -8.15
C GLY A 16 10.42 -6.37 -8.59
N GLY A 17 10.22 -6.54 -9.89
CA GLY A 17 8.95 -6.98 -10.48
C GLY A 17 7.84 -5.93 -10.43
N ASN A 18 6.59 -6.37 -10.53
CA ASN A 18 5.43 -5.48 -10.53
C ASN A 18 5.32 -4.64 -9.25
N PRO A 19 5.60 -5.18 -8.05
CA PRO A 19 5.60 -4.34 -6.84
C PRO A 19 6.58 -3.16 -6.94
N ARG A 20 7.79 -3.37 -7.46
CA ARG A 20 8.78 -2.29 -7.65
C ARG A 20 8.24 -1.24 -8.62
N ARG A 21 7.59 -1.64 -9.69
CA ARG A 21 7.03 -0.71 -10.66
C ARG A 21 5.97 0.19 -10.05
N ILE A 22 5.17 -0.34 -9.12
CA ILE A 22 4.15 0.45 -8.40
C ILE A 22 4.82 1.46 -7.47
N ILE A 23 5.86 1.05 -6.74
CA ILE A 23 6.62 1.97 -5.88
C ILE A 23 7.28 3.07 -6.71
N ASP A 24 7.79 2.75 -7.90
CA ASP A 24 8.37 3.75 -8.80
C ASP A 24 7.32 4.77 -9.26
N LEU A 25 6.07 4.35 -9.49
CA LEU A 25 4.98 5.27 -9.81
C LEU A 25 4.71 6.24 -8.65
N TRP A 26 4.79 5.77 -7.41
CA TRP A 26 4.66 6.65 -6.25
C TRP A 26 5.85 7.62 -6.17
N LYS A 27 7.07 7.14 -6.32
CA LYS A 27 8.26 8.00 -6.25
C LYS A 27 8.25 9.10 -7.31
N SER A 28 7.72 8.80 -8.49
CA SER A 28 7.62 9.77 -9.57
C SER A 28 6.41 10.71 -9.45
N GLY A 29 5.51 10.45 -8.52
CA GLY A 29 4.32 11.27 -8.32
C GLY A 29 3.12 10.88 -9.20
N ASP A 30 3.21 9.78 -9.93
CA ASP A 30 2.10 9.30 -10.77
C ASP A 30 0.95 8.74 -9.95
N ILE A 31 1.25 8.25 -8.74
CA ILE A 31 0.23 7.85 -7.77
C ILE A 31 0.56 8.47 -6.41
N VAL A 32 -0.46 8.59 -5.56
CA VAL A 32 -0.34 9.07 -4.18
C VAL A 32 -0.48 7.88 -3.24
N LEU A 33 0.48 7.71 -2.36
CA LEU A 33 0.48 6.61 -1.38
C LEU A 33 -0.29 7.03 -0.14
N CYS A 34 -1.27 6.20 0.25
CA CYS A 34 -2.07 6.40 1.45
C CYS A 34 -1.49 5.59 2.61
N LEU A 35 -1.23 6.23 3.72
CA LEU A 35 -0.58 5.63 4.89
C LEU A 35 -1.30 5.94 6.18
N SER A 36 -1.08 5.10 7.19
CA SER A 36 -1.41 5.34 8.58
C SER A 36 -0.22 4.91 9.44
N ALA A 37 -0.23 5.27 10.73
CA ALA A 37 0.84 4.87 11.64
C ALA A 37 1.00 3.35 11.69
N GLU A 38 -0.11 2.61 11.80
CA GLU A 38 -0.09 1.14 11.86
C GLU A 38 0.53 0.53 10.61
N ILE A 39 0.23 1.09 9.44
CA ILE A 39 0.78 0.59 8.17
C ILE A 39 2.29 0.81 8.12
N ILE A 40 2.76 2.01 8.48
CA ILE A 40 4.19 2.33 8.50
C ILE A 40 4.93 1.43 9.48
N GLU A 41 4.36 1.23 10.67
CA GLU A 41 4.95 0.35 11.69
C GLU A 41 5.08 -1.08 11.17
N GLU A 42 4.07 -1.60 10.49
CA GLU A 42 4.11 -2.95 9.95
C GLU A 42 5.14 -3.07 8.81
N TYR A 43 5.20 -2.09 7.90
CA TYR A 43 6.21 -2.06 6.85
C TYR A 43 7.61 -2.16 7.47
N THR A 44 7.89 -1.29 8.44
CA THR A 44 9.20 -1.22 9.09
C THR A 44 9.54 -2.51 9.83
N ALA A 45 8.57 -3.05 10.60
CA ALA A 45 8.78 -4.27 11.36
C ALA A 45 9.09 -5.47 10.46
N VAL A 46 8.38 -5.62 9.35
CA VAL A 46 8.62 -6.73 8.43
C VAL A 46 9.97 -6.58 7.73
N LEU A 47 10.32 -5.38 7.28
CA LEU A 47 11.61 -5.13 6.64
C LEU A 47 12.79 -5.41 7.58
N GLU A 48 12.67 -5.02 8.85
CA GLU A 48 13.69 -5.31 9.85
C GLU A 48 13.83 -6.81 10.10
N ARG A 49 12.69 -7.51 10.21
CA ARG A 49 12.67 -8.96 10.41
C ARG A 49 13.33 -9.72 9.28
N LEU A 50 13.23 -9.20 8.05
CA LEU A 50 13.84 -9.79 6.87
C LEU A 50 15.32 -9.37 6.68
N GLY A 51 15.87 -8.59 7.61
CA GLY A 51 17.25 -8.13 7.53
C GLY A 51 17.46 -6.96 6.56
N LEU A 52 16.40 -6.28 6.16
CA LEU A 52 16.49 -5.14 5.24
C LEU A 52 16.56 -3.79 5.95
N GLY A 53 16.51 -3.78 7.29
CA GLY A 53 16.50 -2.55 8.08
C GLY A 53 17.78 -1.70 7.99
N GLY A 54 18.91 -2.31 7.64
CA GLY A 54 20.19 -1.60 7.50
C GLY A 54 20.49 -1.13 6.08
N GLU A 55 19.60 -1.41 5.13
CA GLU A 55 19.81 -1.06 3.74
C GLU A 55 19.58 0.42 3.47
N GLY A 56 20.37 1.00 2.58
CA GLY A 56 20.21 2.39 2.15
C GLY A 56 18.84 2.64 1.52
N GLU A 57 18.27 1.63 0.88
CA GLU A 57 16.94 1.73 0.27
C GLU A 57 15.85 1.97 1.31
N LEU A 58 15.92 1.30 2.47
CA LEU A 58 14.95 1.54 3.55
C LEU A 58 15.09 2.98 4.08
N LYS A 59 16.31 3.45 4.27
CA LYS A 59 16.54 4.83 4.72
C LYS A 59 15.93 5.82 3.73
N GLU A 60 16.14 5.59 2.44
CA GLU A 60 15.56 6.43 1.39
C GLU A 60 14.04 6.50 1.49
N LEU A 61 13.39 5.33 1.68
CA LEU A 61 11.93 5.27 1.81
C LEU A 61 11.43 5.99 3.06
N LEU A 62 12.12 5.81 4.21
CA LEU A 62 11.74 6.49 5.44
C LEU A 62 11.90 8.01 5.31
N ASP A 63 12.93 8.47 4.61
CA ASP A 63 13.13 9.89 4.34
C ASP A 63 12.00 10.43 3.45
N LEU A 64 11.56 9.67 2.46
CA LEU A 64 10.41 10.03 1.62
C LEU A 64 9.11 10.10 2.43
N PHE A 65 8.91 9.17 3.35
CA PHE A 65 7.75 9.21 4.25
C PHE A 65 7.78 10.44 5.14
N ALA A 66 8.93 10.74 5.75
CA ALA A 66 9.09 11.90 6.61
C ALA A 66 8.87 13.22 5.86
N GLY A 67 9.26 13.28 4.59
CA GLY A 67 9.05 14.43 3.74
C GLY A 67 7.61 14.57 3.24
N GLY A 68 6.78 13.57 3.41
CA GLY A 68 5.38 13.59 2.97
C GLY A 68 5.19 13.63 1.46
N ARG A 69 6.18 13.21 0.70
CA ARG A 69 6.18 13.36 -0.76
C ARG A 69 5.21 12.38 -1.42
N HIS A 70 4.19 12.94 -2.08
CA HIS A 70 3.12 12.16 -2.74
C HIS A 70 2.44 11.19 -1.79
N ILE A 71 2.24 11.64 -0.54
CA ILE A 71 1.65 10.85 0.53
C ILE A 71 0.43 11.56 1.10
N LEU A 72 -0.62 10.79 1.40
CA LEU A 72 -1.71 11.19 2.27
C LEU A 72 -1.63 10.32 3.53
N PHE A 73 -1.81 10.95 4.68
CA PHE A 73 -1.70 10.27 5.98
C PHE A 73 -3.00 10.41 6.76
N SER A 74 -3.50 9.29 7.28
CA SER A 74 -4.63 9.27 8.20
C SER A 74 -4.13 9.08 9.62
N ALA A 75 -4.39 10.07 10.49
CA ALA A 75 -3.98 10.00 11.88
C ALA A 75 -4.85 9.05 12.72
N ASP A 76 -6.10 8.88 12.32
CA ASP A 76 -7.06 8.07 13.09
C ASP A 76 -8.04 7.35 12.13
N PRO A 77 -7.55 6.33 11.42
CA PRO A 77 -8.42 5.60 10.50
C PRO A 77 -9.49 4.80 11.26
N PRO A 78 -10.68 4.59 10.65
CA PRO A 78 -11.73 3.83 11.30
C PRO A 78 -11.32 2.36 11.47
N ARG A 79 -11.77 1.75 12.56
CA ARG A 79 -11.55 0.34 12.84
C ARG A 79 -12.72 -0.46 12.25
N LEU A 80 -12.50 -1.01 11.07
CA LEU A 80 -13.50 -1.75 10.33
C LEU A 80 -13.27 -3.24 10.48
N LYS A 81 -14.34 -4.03 10.39
CA LYS A 81 -14.27 -5.50 10.41
C LYS A 81 -14.72 -6.02 9.06
N VAL A 82 -13.83 -5.94 8.08
CA VAL A 82 -14.12 -6.31 6.69
C VAL A 82 -13.58 -7.69 6.35
N VAL A 83 -12.35 -8.00 6.79
CA VAL A 83 -11.71 -9.28 6.50
C VAL A 83 -11.84 -10.17 7.74
N LYS A 84 -12.89 -10.99 7.79
CA LYS A 84 -13.22 -11.78 8.99
C LYS A 84 -12.15 -12.81 9.33
N SER A 85 -11.51 -13.40 8.34
CA SER A 85 -10.52 -14.47 8.53
C SER A 85 -9.11 -13.91 8.80
N ASP A 86 -8.88 -12.62 8.54
CA ASP A 86 -7.59 -11.99 8.79
C ASP A 86 -7.79 -10.52 9.22
N PRO A 87 -8.08 -10.29 10.51
CA PRO A 87 -8.30 -8.93 11.01
C PRO A 87 -7.09 -8.00 10.85
N ALA A 88 -5.89 -8.56 10.68
CA ALA A 88 -4.69 -7.75 10.47
C ALA A 88 -4.75 -6.94 9.16
N ASP A 89 -5.54 -7.40 8.18
CA ASP A 89 -5.71 -6.69 6.91
C ASP A 89 -6.69 -5.52 7.00
N ASP A 90 -7.49 -5.44 8.05
CA ASP A 90 -8.50 -4.39 8.21
C ASP A 90 -7.88 -2.98 8.30
N LYS A 91 -6.63 -2.87 8.75
CA LYS A 91 -5.93 -1.57 8.80
C LYS A 91 -5.79 -0.93 7.41
N PHE A 92 -5.59 -1.75 6.38
CA PHE A 92 -5.48 -1.25 5.00
C PHE A 92 -6.81 -0.72 4.50
N VAL A 93 -7.89 -1.44 4.79
CA VAL A 93 -9.24 -1.01 4.41
C VAL A 93 -9.62 0.27 5.16
N GLY A 94 -9.34 0.34 6.46
CA GLY A 94 -9.62 1.53 7.28
C GLY A 94 -8.90 2.77 6.75
N CYS A 95 -7.62 2.63 6.41
CA CYS A 95 -6.84 3.72 5.82
C CYS A 95 -7.43 4.16 4.47
N ALA A 96 -7.80 3.20 3.62
CA ALA A 96 -8.38 3.50 2.32
C ALA A 96 -9.71 4.24 2.43
N VAL A 97 -10.55 3.84 3.37
CA VAL A 97 -11.83 4.51 3.62
C VAL A 97 -11.60 5.95 4.11
N ALA A 98 -10.71 6.11 5.10
CA ALA A 98 -10.43 7.43 5.69
C ALA A 98 -9.92 8.43 4.65
N LEU A 99 -9.09 8.00 3.74
CA LEU A 99 -8.45 8.87 2.75
C LEU A 99 -9.13 8.84 1.38
N LYS A 100 -10.21 8.08 1.25
CA LYS A 100 -10.96 7.92 -0.01
C LYS A 100 -10.04 7.43 -1.13
N ALA A 101 -9.29 6.37 -0.85
CA ALA A 101 -8.39 5.78 -1.83
C ALA A 101 -9.18 5.18 -3.00
N ASP A 102 -8.54 5.13 -4.15
CA ASP A 102 -9.12 4.53 -5.36
C ASP A 102 -8.92 3.02 -5.37
N ALA A 103 -7.82 2.55 -4.78
CA ALA A 103 -7.48 1.13 -4.81
C ALA A 103 -6.64 0.71 -3.60
N ILE A 104 -6.73 -0.58 -3.28
CA ILE A 104 -5.80 -1.28 -2.38
C ILE A 104 -5.10 -2.32 -3.24
N VAL A 105 -3.77 -2.30 -3.24
CA VAL A 105 -2.96 -3.28 -3.96
C VAL A 105 -2.49 -4.34 -2.96
N THR A 106 -2.86 -5.59 -3.21
CA THR A 106 -2.56 -6.70 -2.32
C THR A 106 -2.23 -7.97 -3.08
N GLY A 107 -1.36 -8.80 -2.48
CA GLY A 107 -1.14 -10.18 -2.93
C GLY A 107 -1.89 -11.20 -2.07
N ASP A 108 -2.57 -10.75 -1.02
CA ASP A 108 -3.32 -11.62 -0.11
C ASP A 108 -4.67 -12.02 -0.73
N LYS A 109 -4.88 -13.33 -0.88
CA LYS A 109 -6.09 -13.86 -1.50
C LYS A 109 -7.36 -13.53 -0.71
N THR A 110 -7.26 -13.49 0.62
CA THR A 110 -8.40 -13.21 1.48
C THR A 110 -8.88 -11.77 1.32
N LEU A 111 -7.94 -10.82 1.31
CA LEU A 111 -8.27 -9.42 1.09
C LEU A 111 -8.74 -9.20 -0.35
N ALA A 112 -8.04 -9.79 -1.33
CA ALA A 112 -8.40 -9.68 -2.75
C ALA A 112 -9.79 -10.24 -3.05
N ALA A 113 -10.26 -11.24 -2.28
CA ALA A 113 -11.60 -11.83 -2.47
C ALA A 113 -12.73 -10.83 -2.20
N VAL A 114 -12.49 -9.78 -1.44
CA VAL A 114 -13.47 -8.71 -1.21
C VAL A 114 -13.76 -7.94 -2.51
N ARG A 115 -12.77 -7.80 -3.39
CA ARG A 115 -12.81 -7.17 -4.72
C ARG A 115 -13.14 -5.69 -4.74
N ASN A 116 -14.17 -5.27 -4.02
CA ASN A 116 -14.60 -3.88 -3.95
C ASN A 116 -15.20 -3.60 -2.59
N TYR A 117 -14.84 -2.49 -1.99
CA TYR A 117 -15.41 -2.06 -0.73
C TYR A 117 -15.64 -0.55 -0.78
N MET A 118 -16.91 -0.13 -0.73
CA MET A 118 -17.28 1.28 -0.77
C MET A 118 -16.65 2.05 -1.95
N GLY A 119 -16.58 1.40 -3.11
CA GLY A 119 -15.99 2.00 -4.29
C GLY A 119 -14.47 1.87 -4.40
N ILE A 120 -13.81 1.31 -3.38
CA ILE A 120 -12.37 1.07 -3.38
C ILE A 120 -12.12 -0.29 -4.04
N LYS A 121 -11.34 -0.30 -5.11
CA LYS A 121 -10.99 -1.55 -5.81
C LYS A 121 -9.86 -2.25 -5.09
N ILE A 122 -9.97 -3.57 -4.93
CA ILE A 122 -8.93 -4.38 -4.28
C ILE A 122 -8.33 -5.30 -5.33
N LEU A 123 -7.07 -5.05 -5.68
CA LEU A 123 -6.42 -5.60 -6.86
C LEU A 123 -5.03 -6.14 -6.53
N GLY A 124 -4.60 -7.14 -7.30
CA GLY A 124 -3.20 -7.56 -7.29
C GLY A 124 -2.31 -6.58 -8.03
N PRO A 125 -0.97 -6.68 -7.85
CA PRO A 125 -0.03 -5.75 -8.49
C PRO A 125 -0.14 -5.72 -10.01
N GLY A 126 -0.23 -6.87 -10.66
CA GLY A 126 -0.36 -6.94 -12.12
C GLY A 126 -1.66 -6.32 -12.62
N GLU A 127 -2.77 -6.61 -11.94
CA GLU A 127 -4.07 -6.03 -12.28
C GLU A 127 -4.06 -4.52 -12.13
N PHE A 128 -3.46 -4.03 -11.05
CA PHE A 128 -3.35 -2.60 -10.81
C PHE A 128 -2.59 -1.90 -11.94
N LEU A 129 -1.45 -2.46 -12.34
CA LEU A 129 -0.64 -1.86 -13.41
C LEU A 129 -1.39 -1.84 -14.74
N ARG A 130 -2.15 -2.89 -15.05
CA ARG A 130 -2.98 -2.91 -16.26
C ARG A 130 -4.06 -1.84 -16.21
N LEU A 131 -4.75 -1.72 -15.09
CA LEU A 131 -5.81 -0.71 -14.90
C LEU A 131 -5.24 0.70 -14.98
N PHE A 132 -4.12 0.96 -14.32
CA PHE A 132 -3.47 2.26 -14.32
C PHE A 132 -3.00 2.64 -15.73
N GLY A 133 -2.38 1.71 -16.45
CA GLY A 133 -1.95 1.93 -17.83
C GLY A 133 -3.11 2.24 -18.75
N SER A 134 -4.23 1.52 -18.60
CA SER A 134 -5.44 1.76 -19.40
C SER A 134 -6.06 3.13 -19.12
N SER A 135 -6.06 3.57 -17.85
CA SER A 135 -6.65 4.86 -17.50
C SER A 135 -5.80 6.05 -17.94
N ARG A 136 -4.53 5.84 -18.30
CA ARG A 136 -3.66 6.89 -18.85
C ARG A 136 -3.85 7.12 -20.34
N LEU A 137 -4.48 6.17 -21.00
CA LEU A 137 -4.75 6.26 -22.42
C LEU A 137 -6.07 6.98 -22.68
#